data_7525673c9650b6fa0ad1f1aaa5e2927a
#
_entry.id   7525673c9650b6fa0ad1f1aaa5e2927a
#
_cell.length_a   1.000
_cell.length_b   1.000
_cell.length_c   1.000
_cell.angle_alpha   90.00
_cell.angle_beta   90.00
_cell.angle_gamma   90.00
#
_symmetry.space_group_name_H-M   'P 1'
#
loop_
_entity.id
_entity.type
_entity.pdbx_description
1 polymer ?
#
loop_
_entity_poly.entity_id
_entity_poly.type
_entity_poly.pdbx_seq_one_letter_code
_entity_poly.pdbx_strand_id
1 'polypeptide(L)'
;MIGYGVSRGVFWGLFPYICLLMMIVGTIYRYQSDQLRWTSKSSELLEKKLLILGSVTFHIDILFVFVGHILGLLIPIQLYHTLEISSELYHAAAIILGGASGLIALFGISVLLYRRIAVECVRMDTDISGYIADGPLLIVVLLGVIFTLGYNIASGSYEYRATVGPWIRDIIALHPDVGLMAGAPFVLQLHIALAFLLFGISPFTRLIHIYSFPVAYLTRVPLLYRTCYGYEHEHKREPEPQPHAPRWASLHSRRPPMSPHSPNSWMRLNTR
;
A
#
# COMPACT_ATOMS: atom_id res chain seq x y z
N MET A 1 -37.28 -20.07 0.07
CA MET A 1 -36.63 -19.16 1.05
C MET A 1 -35.48 -19.81 1.83
N ILE A 2 -35.45 -21.11 2.06
CA ILE A 2 -34.41 -21.81 2.84
C ILE A 2 -33.05 -21.78 2.16
N GLY A 3 -32.94 -21.86 0.83
CA GLY A 3 -31.67 -21.85 0.11
C GLY A 3 -30.88 -20.53 0.17
N TYR A 4 -31.57 -19.38 0.21
CA TYR A 4 -30.95 -18.09 0.33
C TYR A 4 -30.33 -17.81 1.71
N GLY A 5 -30.90 -18.35 2.77
CA GLY A 5 -30.37 -18.25 4.13
C GLY A 5 -29.11 -19.08 4.33
N VAL A 6 -29.06 -20.28 3.78
CA VAL A 6 -27.89 -21.18 3.88
C VAL A 6 -26.70 -20.62 3.10
N SER A 7 -26.88 -20.09 1.88
CA SER A 7 -25.77 -19.54 1.09
C SER A 7 -25.16 -18.29 1.74
N ARG A 8 -25.96 -17.39 2.32
CA ARG A 8 -25.48 -16.23 3.08
C ARG A 8 -24.73 -16.63 4.35
N GLY A 9 -25.24 -17.63 5.07
CA GLY A 9 -24.60 -18.16 6.27
C GLY A 9 -23.22 -18.76 5.95
N VAL A 10 -23.13 -19.57 4.92
CA VAL A 10 -21.86 -20.14 4.46
C VAL A 10 -20.90 -19.05 4.01
N PHE A 11 -21.37 -18.04 3.30
CA PHE A 11 -20.53 -16.92 2.86
C PHE A 11 -19.92 -16.17 4.04
N TRP A 12 -20.73 -15.67 4.98
CA TRP A 12 -20.23 -14.88 6.12
C TRP A 12 -19.49 -15.71 7.19
N GLY A 13 -19.68 -17.03 7.18
CA GLY A 13 -18.97 -17.95 8.08
C GLY A 13 -17.63 -18.43 7.53
N LEU A 14 -17.50 -18.63 6.21
CA LEU A 14 -16.33 -19.29 5.60
C LEU A 14 -15.43 -18.31 4.82
N PHE A 15 -16.01 -17.39 4.07
CA PHE A 15 -15.30 -16.47 3.19
C PHE A 15 -14.21 -15.65 3.91
N PRO A 16 -14.45 -15.06 5.10
CA PRO A 16 -13.40 -14.34 5.84
C PRO A 16 -12.19 -15.22 6.15
N TYR A 17 -12.41 -16.48 6.55
CA TYR A 17 -11.31 -17.41 6.87
C TYR A 17 -10.51 -17.79 5.63
N ILE A 18 -11.16 -17.99 4.48
CA ILE A 18 -10.45 -18.22 3.22
C ILE A 18 -9.53 -17.04 2.90
N CYS A 19 -10.04 -15.82 3.01
CA CYS A 19 -9.24 -14.60 2.76
C CYS A 19 -8.09 -14.45 3.75
N LEU A 20 -8.33 -14.68 5.04
CA LEU A 20 -7.28 -14.62 6.07
C LEU A 20 -6.23 -15.73 5.88
N LEU A 21 -6.65 -16.94 5.52
CA LEU A 21 -5.75 -18.05 5.21
C LEU A 21 -4.87 -17.71 4.00
N MET A 22 -5.47 -17.18 2.92
CA MET A 22 -4.74 -16.72 1.75
C MET A 22 -3.73 -15.61 2.12
N MET A 23 -4.12 -14.67 2.98
CA MET A 23 -3.24 -13.62 3.47
C MET A 23 -2.04 -14.20 4.22
N ILE A 24 -2.27 -15.10 5.18
CA ILE A 24 -1.21 -15.67 6.01
C ILE A 24 -0.28 -16.57 5.17
N VAL A 25 -0.85 -17.55 4.47
CA VAL A 25 -0.08 -18.51 3.66
C VAL A 25 0.64 -17.80 2.51
N GLY A 26 -0.05 -16.86 1.84
CA GLY A 26 0.53 -16.06 0.76
C GLY A 26 1.69 -15.18 1.24
N THR A 27 1.60 -14.59 2.44
CA THR A 27 2.66 -13.80 3.05
C THR A 27 3.87 -14.68 3.37
N ILE A 28 3.66 -15.83 4.00
CA ILE A 28 4.74 -16.80 4.33
C ILE A 28 5.41 -17.29 3.04
N TYR A 29 4.62 -17.69 2.04
CA TYR A 29 5.12 -18.14 0.75
C TYR A 29 5.99 -17.06 0.09
N ARG A 30 5.50 -15.83 0.02
CA ARG A 30 6.25 -14.73 -0.60
C ARG A 30 7.51 -14.36 0.17
N TYR A 31 7.48 -14.42 1.50
CA TYR A 31 8.65 -14.21 2.32
C TYR A 31 9.74 -15.25 2.05
N GLN A 32 9.38 -16.50 1.81
CA GLN A 32 10.34 -17.58 1.53
C GLN A 32 10.84 -17.58 0.09
N SER A 33 9.95 -17.25 -0.89
CA SER A 33 10.27 -17.42 -2.31
C SER A 33 10.77 -16.14 -2.99
N ASP A 34 10.41 -14.94 -2.50
CA ASP A 34 10.64 -13.69 -3.24
C ASP A 34 10.87 -12.48 -2.31
N GLN A 35 11.86 -12.59 -1.43
CA GLN A 35 12.20 -11.51 -0.49
C GLN A 35 12.64 -10.22 -1.18
N LEU A 36 13.27 -10.30 -2.36
CA LEU A 36 13.75 -9.12 -3.09
C LEU A 36 12.63 -8.25 -3.65
N ARG A 37 11.46 -8.83 -3.90
CA ARG A 37 10.27 -8.09 -4.36
C ARG A 37 9.33 -7.70 -3.22
N TRP A 38 9.74 -7.89 -1.98
CA TRP A 38 8.99 -7.44 -0.81
C TRP A 38 9.15 -5.94 -0.60
N THR A 39 8.73 -5.16 -1.57
CA THR A 39 8.83 -3.70 -1.56
C THR A 39 7.63 -3.05 -2.25
N SER A 40 7.39 -1.77 -1.96
CA SER A 40 6.40 -0.99 -2.68
C SER A 40 6.86 -0.50 -4.06
N LYS A 41 8.13 -0.79 -4.47
CA LYS A 41 8.76 -0.35 -5.73
C LYS A 41 8.55 1.17 -5.94
N SER A 42 9.47 1.97 -5.40
CA SER A 42 9.37 3.43 -5.45
C SER A 42 9.53 3.94 -6.88
N SER A 43 8.60 4.81 -7.29
CA SER A 43 8.65 5.57 -8.55
C SER A 43 8.91 7.06 -8.32
N GLU A 44 9.56 7.42 -7.19
CA GLU A 44 9.84 8.81 -6.81
C GLU A 44 10.70 9.54 -7.84
N LEU A 45 11.62 8.83 -8.50
CA LEU A 45 12.50 9.40 -9.52
C LEU A 45 11.75 9.80 -10.80
N LEU A 46 10.60 9.18 -11.07
CA LEU A 46 9.81 9.44 -12.28
C LEU A 46 8.91 10.67 -12.11
N GLU A 47 8.24 10.78 -10.95
CA GLU A 47 7.40 11.92 -10.60
C GLU A 47 7.26 11.97 -9.07
N LYS A 48 7.63 13.12 -8.47
CA LYS A 48 7.72 13.29 -7.02
C LYS A 48 6.55 14.02 -6.39
N LYS A 49 6.00 15.05 -7.06
CA LYS A 49 5.03 15.97 -6.45
C LYS A 49 3.71 15.28 -6.13
N LEU A 50 3.11 14.60 -7.12
CA LEU A 50 1.85 13.87 -6.93
C LEU A 50 2.06 12.65 -6.03
N LEU A 51 3.26 12.02 -6.09
CA LEU A 51 3.59 10.91 -5.19
C LEU A 51 3.59 11.36 -3.74
N ILE A 52 4.27 12.44 -3.40
CA ILE A 52 4.32 12.96 -2.02
C ILE A 52 2.91 13.35 -1.58
N LEU A 53 2.20 14.14 -2.41
CA LEU A 53 0.86 14.59 -2.08
C LEU A 53 -0.06 13.38 -1.79
N GLY A 54 -0.17 12.44 -2.72
CA GLY A 54 -1.07 11.31 -2.57
C GLY A 54 -0.62 10.33 -1.49
N SER A 55 0.68 10.01 -1.43
CA SER A 55 1.18 9.01 -0.48
C SER A 55 1.15 9.50 0.96
N VAL A 56 1.61 10.71 1.24
CA VAL A 56 1.62 11.25 2.61
C VAL A 56 0.19 11.41 3.10
N THR A 57 -0.69 12.02 2.30
CA THR A 57 -2.10 12.20 2.64
C THR A 57 -2.76 10.86 2.91
N PHE A 58 -2.63 9.89 1.98
CA PHE A 58 -3.24 8.58 2.14
C PHE A 58 -2.74 7.83 3.39
N HIS A 59 -1.42 7.77 3.61
CA HIS A 59 -0.88 6.94 4.69
C HIS A 59 -1.17 7.53 6.08
N ILE A 60 -1.19 8.83 6.24
CA ILE A 60 -1.57 9.45 7.51
C ILE A 60 -3.04 9.14 7.81
N ASP A 61 -3.93 9.40 6.85
CA ASP A 61 -5.36 9.25 7.09
C ASP A 61 -5.81 7.79 7.18
N ILE A 62 -5.20 6.86 6.43
CA ILE A 62 -5.53 5.43 6.57
C ILE A 62 -5.18 4.89 7.96
N LEU A 63 -4.17 5.46 8.65
CA LEU A 63 -3.89 5.12 10.05
C LEU A 63 -5.02 5.60 10.98
N PHE A 64 -5.54 6.80 10.78
CA PHE A 64 -6.71 7.28 11.54
C PHE A 64 -7.95 6.42 11.27
N VAL A 65 -8.20 6.07 10.00
CA VAL A 65 -9.28 5.15 9.62
C VAL A 65 -9.08 3.79 10.28
N PHE A 66 -7.86 3.26 10.32
CA PHE A 66 -7.55 2.00 10.99
C PHE A 66 -7.80 2.05 12.49
N VAL A 67 -7.38 3.11 13.17
CA VAL A 67 -7.69 3.35 14.59
C VAL A 67 -9.20 3.40 14.82
N GLY A 68 -9.94 4.09 13.95
CA GLY A 68 -11.41 4.12 13.98
C GLY A 68 -12.04 2.73 13.88
N HIS A 69 -11.50 1.84 13.02
CA HIS A 69 -11.95 0.46 12.92
C HIS A 69 -11.65 -0.35 14.19
N ILE A 70 -10.48 -0.18 14.79
CA ILE A 70 -10.16 -0.81 16.09
C ILE A 70 -11.18 -0.38 17.15
N LEU A 71 -11.38 0.92 17.29
CA LEU A 71 -12.33 1.47 18.25
C LEU A 71 -13.76 1.00 18.01
N GLY A 72 -14.20 0.94 16.75
CA GLY A 72 -15.57 0.57 16.41
C GLY A 72 -15.88 -0.93 16.40
N LEU A 73 -14.90 -1.78 16.05
CA LEU A 73 -15.13 -3.21 15.83
C LEU A 73 -14.59 -4.10 16.95
N LEU A 74 -13.39 -3.76 17.49
CA LEU A 74 -12.74 -4.62 18.49
C LEU A 74 -13.15 -4.25 19.92
N ILE A 75 -13.41 -2.98 20.20
CA ILE A 75 -13.83 -2.55 21.52
C ILE A 75 -15.33 -2.85 21.72
N PRO A 76 -15.68 -3.63 22.77
CA PRO A 76 -17.08 -3.92 23.07
C PRO A 76 -17.86 -2.67 23.46
N ILE A 77 -19.14 -2.61 23.07
CA ILE A 77 -20.03 -1.49 23.38
C ILE A 77 -20.18 -1.26 24.89
N GLN A 78 -20.05 -2.32 25.70
CA GLN A 78 -20.12 -2.27 27.17
C GLN A 78 -19.05 -1.36 27.76
N LEU A 79 -17.84 -1.33 27.17
CA LEU A 79 -16.76 -0.46 27.64
C LEU A 79 -17.14 1.02 27.48
N TYR A 80 -17.78 1.38 26.38
CA TYR A 80 -18.26 2.74 26.14
C TYR A 80 -19.33 3.15 27.15
N HIS A 81 -20.24 2.24 27.49
CA HIS A 81 -21.23 2.49 28.55
C HIS A 81 -20.59 2.67 29.95
N THR A 82 -19.55 1.88 30.26
CA THR A 82 -18.80 2.04 31.52
C THR A 82 -18.05 3.39 31.59
N LEU A 83 -17.62 3.91 30.43
CA LEU A 83 -16.98 5.24 30.34
C LEU A 83 -17.99 6.38 30.19
N GLU A 84 -19.29 6.11 30.36
CA GLU A 84 -20.39 7.08 30.24
C GLU A 84 -20.44 7.78 28.86
N ILE A 85 -19.89 7.15 27.80
CA ILE A 85 -19.95 7.64 26.43
C ILE A 85 -21.28 7.22 25.81
N SER A 86 -22.16 8.18 25.53
CA SER A 86 -23.45 7.91 24.90
C SER A 86 -23.27 7.43 23.45
N SER A 87 -24.20 6.60 22.98
CA SER A 87 -24.18 6.15 21.57
C SER A 87 -24.28 7.31 20.58
N GLU A 88 -25.00 8.35 20.92
CA GLU A 88 -25.15 9.56 20.09
C GLU A 88 -23.81 10.29 19.93
N LEU A 89 -23.08 10.51 21.06
CA LEU A 89 -21.76 11.14 21.04
C LEU A 89 -20.76 10.32 20.24
N TYR A 90 -20.79 8.99 20.44
CA TYR A 90 -19.93 8.09 19.66
C TYR A 90 -20.23 8.16 18.16
N HIS A 91 -21.50 8.10 17.75
CA HIS A 91 -21.89 8.17 16.34
C HIS A 91 -21.54 9.53 15.73
N ALA A 92 -21.75 10.62 16.43
CA ALA A 92 -21.34 11.95 15.98
C ALA A 92 -19.82 12.02 15.76
N ALA A 93 -19.02 11.53 16.72
CA ALA A 93 -17.58 11.46 16.57
C ALA A 93 -17.15 10.55 15.41
N ALA A 94 -17.77 9.37 15.25
CA ALA A 94 -17.47 8.44 14.16
C ALA A 94 -17.80 9.03 12.80
N ILE A 95 -18.91 9.74 12.63
CA ILE A 95 -19.29 10.40 11.39
C ILE A 95 -18.33 11.57 11.08
N ILE A 96 -18.03 12.42 12.05
CA ILE A 96 -17.17 13.59 11.83
C ILE A 96 -15.72 13.18 11.59
N LEU A 97 -15.12 12.43 12.52
CA LEU A 97 -13.70 12.06 12.43
C LEU A 97 -13.47 10.97 11.37
N GLY A 98 -14.29 9.93 11.38
CA GLY A 98 -14.20 8.85 10.40
C GLY A 98 -14.56 9.32 8.99
N GLY A 99 -15.56 10.21 8.85
CA GLY A 99 -15.94 10.82 7.57
C GLY A 99 -14.83 11.71 7.02
N ALA A 100 -14.27 12.60 7.86
CA ALA A 100 -13.17 13.48 7.45
C ALA A 100 -11.94 12.66 7.01
N SER A 101 -11.46 11.74 7.86
CA SER A 101 -10.32 10.86 7.53
C SER A 101 -10.60 10.00 6.30
N GLY A 102 -11.82 9.47 6.16
CA GLY A 102 -12.20 8.69 4.99
C GLY A 102 -12.16 9.51 3.69
N LEU A 103 -12.63 10.77 3.70
CA LEU A 103 -12.56 11.67 2.54
C LEU A 103 -11.12 12.02 2.18
N ILE A 104 -10.28 12.31 3.17
CA ILE A 104 -8.87 12.65 2.93
C ILE A 104 -8.11 11.41 2.42
N ALA A 105 -8.36 10.22 2.98
CA ALA A 105 -7.80 8.97 2.47
C ALA A 105 -8.28 8.68 1.04
N LEU A 106 -9.56 8.91 0.73
CA LEU A 106 -10.12 8.77 -0.61
C LEU A 106 -9.45 9.73 -1.60
N PHE A 107 -9.23 10.97 -1.21
CA PHE A 107 -8.48 11.93 -2.02
C PHE A 107 -7.05 11.43 -2.26
N GLY A 108 -6.32 11.01 -1.23
CA GLY A 108 -4.95 10.53 -1.34
C GLY A 108 -4.80 9.34 -2.29
N ILE A 109 -5.64 8.29 -2.14
CA ILE A 109 -5.61 7.13 -3.05
C ILE A 109 -6.04 7.47 -4.48
N SER A 110 -6.97 8.42 -4.65
CA SER A 110 -7.39 8.91 -5.96
C SER A 110 -6.25 9.63 -6.68
N VAL A 111 -5.47 10.45 -5.98
CA VAL A 111 -4.27 11.11 -6.52
C VAL A 111 -3.21 10.08 -6.94
N LEU A 112 -2.99 9.04 -6.13
CA LEU A 112 -2.05 7.97 -6.46
C LEU A 112 -2.48 7.19 -7.71
N LEU A 113 -3.74 6.84 -7.82
CA LEU A 113 -4.29 6.14 -8.99
C LEU A 113 -4.27 7.04 -10.23
N TYR A 114 -4.69 8.32 -10.11
CA TYR A 114 -4.59 9.30 -11.18
C TYR A 114 -3.15 9.43 -11.70
N ARG A 115 -2.18 9.55 -10.80
CA ARG A 115 -0.76 9.61 -11.15
C ARG A 115 -0.32 8.40 -11.99
N ARG A 116 -0.76 7.17 -11.62
CA ARG A 116 -0.44 5.95 -12.37
C ARG A 116 -1.03 5.91 -13.77
N ILE A 117 -2.20 6.51 -13.95
CA ILE A 117 -2.92 6.51 -15.24
C ILE A 117 -2.46 7.65 -16.12
N ALA A 118 -2.33 8.87 -15.55
CA ALA A 118 -2.13 10.10 -16.30
C ALA A 118 -0.66 10.42 -16.60
N VAL A 119 0.28 10.03 -15.72
CA VAL A 119 1.70 10.31 -15.91
C VAL A 119 2.34 9.19 -16.72
N GLU A 120 2.72 9.47 -17.96
CA GLU A 120 3.20 8.48 -18.93
C GLU A 120 4.39 7.65 -18.43
N CYS A 121 5.42 8.28 -17.89
CA CYS A 121 6.59 7.58 -17.36
C CYS A 121 6.23 6.61 -16.21
N VAL A 122 5.27 6.99 -15.36
CA VAL A 122 4.79 6.15 -14.25
C VAL A 122 3.92 5.02 -14.78
N ARG A 123 3.06 5.31 -15.76
CA ARG A 123 2.18 4.33 -16.40
C ARG A 123 2.98 3.21 -17.06
N MET A 124 4.06 3.55 -17.77
CA MET A 124 4.93 2.59 -18.46
C MET A 124 5.72 1.68 -17.49
N ASP A 125 6.06 2.19 -16.30
CA ASP A 125 6.75 1.42 -15.24
C ASP A 125 5.78 0.66 -14.31
N THR A 126 4.47 0.86 -14.47
CA THR A 126 3.46 0.27 -13.58
C THR A 126 3.04 -1.12 -14.06
N ASP A 127 3.34 -2.14 -13.26
CA ASP A 127 2.86 -3.51 -13.48
C ASP A 127 1.36 -3.63 -13.16
N ILE A 128 0.71 -4.66 -13.69
CA ILE A 128 -0.71 -5.00 -13.39
C ILE A 128 -0.95 -5.12 -11.88
N SER A 129 0.01 -5.65 -11.12
CA SER A 129 -0.09 -5.76 -9.66
C SER A 129 -0.27 -4.41 -8.95
N GLY A 130 0.21 -3.31 -9.56
CA GLY A 130 0.00 -1.96 -9.04
C GLY A 130 -1.46 -1.51 -9.17
N TYR A 131 -2.10 -1.78 -10.29
CA TYR A 131 -3.52 -1.46 -10.49
C TYR A 131 -4.44 -2.34 -9.65
N ILE A 132 -4.09 -3.64 -9.49
CA ILE A 132 -4.81 -4.57 -8.62
C ILE A 132 -4.66 -4.18 -7.13
N ALA A 133 -3.60 -3.47 -6.76
CA ALA A 133 -3.46 -2.93 -5.41
C ALA A 133 -4.33 -1.69 -5.20
N ASP A 134 -4.18 -0.67 -6.05
CA ASP A 134 -4.79 0.64 -5.84
C ASP A 134 -6.28 0.67 -6.20
N GLY A 135 -6.70 -0.05 -7.25
CA GLY A 135 -8.10 -0.04 -7.71
C GLY A 135 -9.08 -0.60 -6.67
N PRO A 136 -8.96 -1.85 -6.21
CA PRO A 136 -9.81 -2.39 -5.15
C PRO A 136 -9.71 -1.61 -3.85
N LEU A 137 -8.52 -1.09 -3.50
CA LEU A 137 -8.34 -0.27 -2.31
C LEU A 137 -9.16 1.03 -2.41
N LEU A 138 -9.15 1.70 -3.57
CA LEU A 138 -10.00 2.87 -3.83
C LEU A 138 -11.49 2.53 -3.63
N ILE A 139 -11.95 1.39 -4.16
CA ILE A 139 -13.35 0.96 -4.03
C ILE A 139 -13.70 0.70 -2.56
N VAL A 140 -12.84 0.03 -1.81
CA VAL A 140 -13.06 -0.22 -0.38
C VAL A 140 -13.16 1.08 0.39
N VAL A 141 -12.24 2.02 0.20
CA VAL A 141 -12.27 3.33 0.87
C VAL A 141 -13.53 4.11 0.47
N LEU A 142 -13.89 4.11 -0.82
CA LEU A 142 -15.10 4.78 -1.32
C LEU A 142 -16.37 4.22 -0.66
N LEU A 143 -16.52 2.89 -0.57
CA LEU A 143 -17.66 2.25 0.10
C LEU A 143 -17.71 2.59 1.59
N GLY A 144 -16.55 2.68 2.25
CA GLY A 144 -16.47 3.13 3.65
C GLY A 144 -16.97 4.56 3.81
N VAL A 145 -16.59 5.47 2.92
CA VAL A 145 -17.07 6.85 2.91
C VAL A 145 -18.56 6.91 2.61
N ILE A 146 -19.05 6.17 1.61
CA ILE A 146 -20.48 6.08 1.27
C ILE A 146 -21.28 5.58 2.48
N PHE A 147 -20.80 4.57 3.18
CA PHE A 147 -21.46 4.09 4.40
C PHE A 147 -21.43 5.15 5.51
N THR A 148 -20.26 5.71 5.81
CA THR A 148 -20.08 6.62 6.95
C THR A 148 -20.84 7.93 6.76
N LEU A 149 -20.74 8.56 5.60
CA LEU A 149 -21.39 9.83 5.31
C LEU A 149 -22.74 9.64 4.62
N GLY A 150 -22.81 8.85 3.55
CA GLY A 150 -24.02 8.68 2.77
C GLY A 150 -25.12 7.97 3.52
N TYR A 151 -24.87 6.73 3.95
CA TYR A 151 -25.90 5.91 4.59
C TYR A 151 -26.31 6.46 5.96
N ASN A 152 -25.33 6.76 6.84
CA ASN A 152 -25.65 7.21 8.20
C ASN A 152 -26.35 8.57 8.24
N ILE A 153 -26.04 9.48 7.30
CA ILE A 153 -26.73 10.78 7.22
C ILE A 153 -28.14 10.62 6.61
N ALA A 154 -28.29 9.78 5.58
CA ALA A 154 -29.55 9.64 4.87
C ALA A 154 -30.57 8.73 5.58
N SER A 155 -30.11 7.64 6.21
CA SER A 155 -30.97 6.58 6.78
C SER A 155 -30.93 6.51 8.30
N GLY A 156 -30.17 7.41 8.94
CA GLY A 156 -29.91 7.36 10.38
C GLY A 156 -28.72 6.48 10.75
N SER A 157 -28.15 6.71 11.92
CA SER A 157 -26.96 6.02 12.37
C SER A 157 -27.22 4.53 12.58
N TYR A 158 -26.51 3.67 11.83
CA TYR A 158 -26.56 2.24 12.02
C TYR A 158 -25.60 1.80 13.13
N GLU A 159 -26.11 1.05 14.11
CA GLU A 159 -25.31 0.57 15.27
C GLU A 159 -24.50 -0.69 14.91
N TYR A 160 -23.44 -0.51 14.12
CA TYR A 160 -22.55 -1.60 13.69
C TYR A 160 -21.73 -2.22 14.85
N ARG A 161 -21.59 -1.51 15.99
CA ARG A 161 -20.91 -2.05 17.17
C ARG A 161 -21.71 -3.16 17.85
N ALA A 162 -23.02 -3.19 17.65
CA ALA A 162 -23.90 -4.24 18.18
C ALA A 162 -24.06 -5.43 17.21
N THR A 163 -23.62 -5.31 15.97
CA THR A 163 -23.80 -6.34 14.92
C THR A 163 -22.46 -6.76 14.32
N VAL A 164 -21.84 -5.91 13.50
CA VAL A 164 -20.56 -6.21 12.82
C VAL A 164 -19.40 -6.34 13.82
N GLY A 165 -19.39 -5.52 14.87
CA GLY A 165 -18.36 -5.58 15.91
C GLY A 165 -18.28 -6.96 16.59
N PRO A 166 -19.38 -7.49 17.18
CA PRO A 166 -19.41 -8.85 17.70
C PRO A 166 -19.00 -9.89 16.65
N TRP A 167 -19.55 -9.84 15.44
CA TRP A 167 -19.21 -10.76 14.37
C TRP A 167 -17.70 -10.80 14.04
N ILE A 168 -17.02 -9.65 14.00
CA ILE A 168 -15.55 -9.59 13.79
C ILE A 168 -14.83 -10.25 14.97
N ARG A 169 -15.26 -10.00 16.22
CA ARG A 169 -14.67 -10.64 17.40
C ARG A 169 -14.88 -12.14 17.42
N ASP A 170 -16.04 -12.60 16.97
CA ASP A 170 -16.38 -14.02 16.85
C ASP A 170 -15.56 -14.72 15.76
N ILE A 171 -15.24 -14.02 14.64
CA ILE A 171 -14.29 -14.52 13.64
C ILE A 171 -12.90 -14.72 14.29
N ILE A 172 -12.44 -13.78 15.09
CA ILE A 172 -11.14 -13.90 15.78
C ILE A 172 -11.18 -15.05 16.79
N ALA A 173 -12.32 -15.28 17.44
CA ALA A 173 -12.56 -16.37 18.37
C ALA A 173 -12.80 -17.72 17.66
N LEU A 174 -12.78 -17.77 16.34
CA LEU A 174 -13.01 -18.96 15.49
C LEU A 174 -14.44 -19.57 15.59
N HIS A 175 -15.43 -18.74 15.92
CA HIS A 175 -16.80 -19.22 16.12
C HIS A 175 -17.87 -18.13 15.70
N PRO A 176 -17.90 -17.78 14.40
CA PRO A 176 -18.67 -16.65 13.90
C PRO A 176 -20.18 -16.86 14.01
N ASP A 177 -20.88 -15.92 14.62
CA ASP A 177 -22.34 -15.83 14.50
C ASP A 177 -22.71 -15.11 13.19
N VAL A 178 -23.05 -15.89 12.17
CA VAL A 178 -23.43 -15.37 10.84
C VAL A 178 -24.76 -14.63 10.84
N GLY A 179 -25.61 -14.84 11.86
CA GLY A 179 -26.89 -14.15 12.03
C GLY A 179 -26.73 -12.64 12.20
N LEU A 180 -25.63 -12.21 12.81
CA LEU A 180 -25.31 -10.80 13.04
C LEU A 180 -25.15 -10.00 11.74
N MET A 181 -24.73 -10.64 10.65
CA MET A 181 -24.58 -10.00 9.35
C MET A 181 -25.87 -9.88 8.55
N ALA A 182 -26.94 -10.60 8.93
CA ALA A 182 -28.19 -10.62 8.16
C ALA A 182 -28.89 -9.25 8.13
N GLY A 183 -28.79 -8.46 9.20
CA GLY A 183 -29.38 -7.12 9.32
C GLY A 183 -28.48 -5.98 8.87
N ALA A 184 -27.24 -6.23 8.46
CA ALA A 184 -26.33 -5.19 8.05
C ALA A 184 -26.72 -4.57 6.69
N PRO A 185 -26.60 -3.25 6.50
CA PRO A 185 -26.86 -2.59 5.22
C PRO A 185 -25.99 -3.18 4.11
N PHE A 186 -26.52 -3.27 2.89
CA PHE A 186 -25.82 -3.87 1.75
C PHE A 186 -24.48 -3.18 1.45
N VAL A 187 -24.41 -1.86 1.54
CA VAL A 187 -23.17 -1.09 1.34
C VAL A 187 -22.10 -1.51 2.33
N LEU A 188 -22.46 -1.70 3.60
CA LEU A 188 -21.55 -2.16 4.65
C LEU A 188 -21.12 -3.62 4.41
N GLN A 189 -22.04 -4.50 4.03
CA GLN A 189 -21.72 -5.88 3.67
C GLN A 189 -20.73 -5.93 2.50
N LEU A 190 -20.94 -5.12 1.47
CA LEU A 190 -20.05 -5.06 0.30
C LEU A 190 -18.67 -4.50 0.68
N HIS A 191 -18.63 -3.45 1.51
CA HIS A 191 -17.37 -2.91 2.03
C HIS A 191 -16.56 -3.99 2.77
N ILE A 192 -17.20 -4.71 3.68
CA ILE A 192 -16.56 -5.79 4.47
C ILE A 192 -16.07 -6.91 3.55
N ALA A 193 -16.90 -7.38 2.62
CA ALA A 193 -16.53 -8.45 1.70
C ALA A 193 -15.31 -8.07 0.85
N LEU A 194 -15.30 -6.87 0.28
CA LEU A 194 -14.16 -6.39 -0.51
C LEU A 194 -12.92 -6.12 0.35
N ALA A 195 -13.08 -5.70 1.60
CA ALA A 195 -11.96 -5.54 2.52
C ALA A 195 -11.29 -6.90 2.83
N PHE A 196 -12.07 -7.96 3.12
CA PHE A 196 -11.52 -9.31 3.29
C PHE A 196 -10.86 -9.83 2.01
N LEU A 197 -11.48 -9.61 0.85
CA LEU A 197 -10.88 -9.97 -0.43
C LEU A 197 -9.53 -9.25 -0.62
N LEU A 198 -9.48 -7.96 -0.30
CA LEU A 198 -8.25 -7.16 -0.39
C LEU A 198 -7.15 -7.71 0.53
N PHE A 199 -7.49 -8.14 1.76
CA PHE A 199 -6.55 -8.85 2.63
C PHE A 199 -6.04 -10.15 2.00
N GLY A 200 -6.93 -10.95 1.41
CA GLY A 200 -6.55 -12.20 0.76
C GLY A 200 -5.59 -12.01 -0.43
N ILE A 201 -5.80 -10.99 -1.25
CA ILE A 201 -4.95 -10.72 -2.42
C ILE A 201 -3.71 -9.89 -2.09
N SER A 202 -3.65 -9.26 -0.91
CA SER A 202 -2.56 -8.34 -0.52
C SER A 202 -1.15 -8.92 -0.64
N PRO A 203 -0.87 -10.22 -0.29
CA PRO A 203 0.46 -10.79 -0.45
C PRO A 203 0.95 -10.87 -1.89
N PHE A 204 0.01 -10.94 -2.85
CA PHE A 204 0.31 -11.08 -4.27
C PHE A 204 0.41 -9.72 -4.99
N THR A 205 0.22 -8.64 -4.26
CA THR A 205 0.24 -7.26 -4.77
C THR A 205 1.33 -6.43 -4.09
N ARG A 206 1.38 -5.13 -4.42
CA ARG A 206 2.26 -4.18 -3.74
C ARG A 206 1.84 -3.88 -2.29
N LEU A 207 0.63 -4.27 -1.89
CA LEU A 207 0.15 -4.11 -0.51
C LEU A 207 0.91 -4.96 0.51
N ILE A 208 1.75 -5.90 0.05
CA ILE A 208 2.64 -6.69 0.92
C ILE A 208 3.48 -5.83 1.88
N HIS A 209 3.80 -4.57 1.50
CA HIS A 209 4.56 -3.65 2.34
C HIS A 209 3.85 -3.30 3.66
N ILE A 210 2.53 -3.47 3.76
CA ILE A 210 1.75 -3.26 5.01
C ILE A 210 2.26 -4.18 6.11
N TYR A 211 2.71 -5.41 5.76
CA TYR A 211 3.23 -6.41 6.70
C TYR A 211 4.73 -6.24 6.97
N SER A 212 5.38 -5.29 6.29
CA SER A 212 6.80 -4.99 6.46
C SER A 212 6.98 -3.93 7.53
N PHE A 213 7.04 -4.32 8.81
CA PHE A 213 7.41 -3.35 9.83
C PHE A 213 8.92 -3.09 9.74
N PRO A 214 9.36 -1.88 9.39
CA PRO A 214 10.77 -1.61 9.08
C PRO A 214 11.62 -1.43 10.35
N VAL A 215 11.58 -2.38 11.28
CA VAL A 215 12.35 -2.33 12.54
C VAL A 215 13.85 -2.12 12.27
N ALA A 216 14.37 -2.74 11.21
CA ALA A 216 15.76 -2.60 10.83
C ALA A 216 16.16 -1.18 10.41
N TYR A 217 15.21 -0.33 9.99
CA TYR A 217 15.52 1.07 9.68
C TYR A 217 15.78 1.94 10.91
N LEU A 218 15.29 1.55 12.08
CA LEU A 218 15.55 2.26 13.34
C LEU A 218 17.01 2.15 13.78
N THR A 219 17.69 1.07 13.37
CA THR A 219 19.08 0.77 13.75
C THR A 219 20.06 0.86 12.58
N ARG A 220 19.58 1.07 11.36
CA ARG A 220 20.40 1.10 10.16
C ARG A 220 21.08 2.46 9.99
N VAL A 221 22.37 2.42 9.67
CA VAL A 221 23.16 3.61 9.32
C VAL A 221 22.54 4.25 8.05
N PRO A 222 22.37 5.59 8.01
CA PRO A 222 21.85 6.28 6.82
C PRO A 222 22.67 5.95 5.58
N LEU A 223 22.00 5.55 4.49
CA LEU A 223 22.65 5.36 3.19
C LEU A 223 22.92 6.74 2.58
N LEU A 224 24.18 7.10 2.48
CA LEU A 224 24.60 8.32 1.78
C LEU A 224 24.60 8.02 0.27
N TYR A 225 23.64 8.55 -0.46
CA TYR A 225 23.69 8.58 -1.91
C TYR A 225 24.69 9.64 -2.33
N ARG A 226 25.85 9.23 -2.85
CA ARG A 226 26.76 10.17 -3.51
C ARG A 226 26.14 10.54 -4.86
N THR A 227 25.82 11.81 -5.05
CA THR A 227 25.46 12.32 -6.37
C THR A 227 26.72 12.41 -7.21
N CYS A 228 26.70 11.82 -8.40
CA CYS A 228 27.80 11.92 -9.38
C CYS A 228 27.99 13.34 -9.96
N TYR A 229 27.28 14.34 -9.46
CA TYR A 229 27.33 15.72 -9.97
C TYR A 229 28.72 16.39 -9.87
N GLY A 230 29.62 15.88 -9.01
CA GLY A 230 31.00 16.38 -8.93
C GLY A 230 31.94 15.75 -9.94
N TYR A 231 31.64 14.58 -10.47
CA TYR A 231 32.57 13.83 -11.30
C TYR A 231 32.67 14.33 -12.75
N GLU A 232 31.56 14.86 -13.29
CA GLU A 232 31.56 15.40 -14.67
C GLU A 232 32.31 16.77 -14.80
N HIS A 233 32.36 17.54 -13.72
CA HIS A 233 33.09 18.83 -13.75
C HIS A 233 34.59 18.68 -13.52
N GLU A 234 35.04 17.63 -12.82
CA GLU A 234 36.48 17.41 -12.62
C GLU A 234 37.15 16.77 -13.84
N HIS A 235 36.44 15.92 -14.60
CA HIS A 235 36.98 15.31 -15.82
C HIS A 235 36.95 16.23 -17.05
N LYS A 236 36.23 17.37 -17.01
CA LYS A 236 36.21 18.38 -18.08
C LYS A 236 37.23 19.50 -17.88
N ARG A 237 37.91 19.52 -16.75
CA ARG A 237 39.14 20.38 -16.66
C ARG A 237 40.27 19.62 -17.33
N GLU A 238 40.56 19.94 -18.57
CA GLU A 238 41.88 19.61 -19.14
C GLU A 238 42.93 20.06 -18.14
N PRO A 239 43.92 19.20 -17.79
CA PRO A 239 44.98 19.63 -16.91
C PRO A 239 45.67 20.85 -17.56
N GLU A 240 45.63 21.97 -16.84
CA GLU A 240 46.33 23.17 -17.26
C GLU A 240 47.79 22.80 -17.58
N PRO A 241 48.35 23.15 -18.77
CA PRO A 241 49.68 22.74 -19.15
C PRO A 241 50.66 23.32 -18.13
N GLN A 242 51.32 22.46 -17.41
CA GLN A 242 52.29 22.84 -16.38
C GLN A 242 53.41 23.66 -17.04
N PRO A 243 53.73 24.89 -16.55
CA PRO A 243 54.66 25.81 -17.22
C PRO A 243 56.11 25.30 -17.34
N HIS A 244 56.41 24.13 -16.78
CA HIS A 244 57.76 23.55 -16.77
C HIS A 244 57.82 22.07 -17.15
N ALA A 245 56.90 21.58 -17.98
CA ALA A 245 56.97 20.22 -18.46
C ALA A 245 58.24 20.05 -19.36
N PRO A 246 59.15 19.13 -19.04
CA PRO A 246 60.34 18.93 -19.84
C PRO A 246 59.98 18.46 -21.23
N ARG A 247 60.79 18.88 -22.23
CA ARG A 247 60.55 18.74 -23.69
C ARG A 247 60.29 17.27 -24.15
N TRP A 248 60.62 16.28 -23.33
CA TRP A 248 60.31 14.87 -23.60
C TRP A 248 58.84 14.50 -23.37
N ALA A 249 58.10 15.22 -22.54
CA ALA A 249 56.67 14.94 -22.27
C ALA A 249 55.79 15.14 -23.52
N SER A 250 56.22 15.98 -24.48
CA SER A 250 55.51 16.23 -25.74
C SER A 250 55.70 15.10 -26.77
N LEU A 251 56.68 14.20 -26.59
CA LEU A 251 56.91 13.08 -27.50
C LEU A 251 56.02 11.86 -27.24
N HIS A 252 55.44 11.73 -26.02
CA HIS A 252 54.54 10.65 -25.68
C HIS A 252 53.05 10.95 -25.96
N SER A 253 52.70 12.18 -26.28
CA SER A 253 51.31 12.59 -26.62
C SER A 253 50.87 12.20 -28.05
N ARG A 254 51.78 11.64 -28.87
CA ARG A 254 51.48 11.17 -30.24
C ARG A 254 51.18 9.65 -30.32
N ARG A 255 50.60 9.04 -29.29
CA ARG A 255 50.02 7.71 -29.50
C ARG A 255 48.67 7.89 -30.22
N PRO A 256 48.47 7.18 -31.35
CA PRO A 256 47.14 7.20 -32.01
C PRO A 256 46.09 6.66 -31.05
N PRO A 257 44.86 7.18 -31.11
CA PRO A 257 43.80 6.66 -30.27
C PRO A 257 43.62 5.16 -30.51
N MET A 258 43.68 4.36 -29.45
CA MET A 258 43.34 2.95 -29.54
C MET A 258 41.89 2.83 -30.04
N SER A 259 41.69 2.13 -31.14
CA SER A 259 40.37 1.83 -31.69
C SER A 259 39.49 1.19 -30.61
N PRO A 260 38.22 1.58 -30.50
CA PRO A 260 37.30 0.89 -29.56
C PRO A 260 37.22 -0.58 -29.93
N HIS A 261 37.54 -1.45 -29.00
CA HIS A 261 37.38 -2.88 -29.16
C HIS A 261 35.96 -3.20 -29.61
N SER A 262 35.82 -3.94 -30.74
CA SER A 262 34.56 -4.45 -31.22
C SER A 262 33.97 -5.41 -30.14
N PRO A 263 32.63 -5.41 -29.91
CA PRO A 263 32.01 -6.19 -28.85
C PRO A 263 32.05 -7.71 -28.98
N ASN A 264 32.68 -8.27 -30.03
CA ASN A 264 32.55 -9.67 -30.42
C ASN A 264 33.75 -10.58 -30.11
N SER A 265 34.73 -10.15 -29.30
CA SER A 265 35.91 -11.00 -28.98
C SER A 265 35.74 -11.99 -27.85
N TRP A 266 34.63 -11.97 -27.11
CA TRP A 266 34.39 -12.85 -25.94
C TRP A 266 33.65 -14.16 -26.25
N MET A 267 33.27 -14.41 -27.50
CA MET A 267 32.51 -15.62 -27.89
C MET A 267 33.36 -16.78 -28.47
N ARG A 268 34.69 -16.79 -28.32
CA ARG A 268 35.54 -17.87 -28.89
C ARG A 268 36.45 -18.62 -27.94
N LEU A 269 36.05 -18.81 -26.71
CA LEU A 269 36.79 -19.67 -25.80
C LEU A 269 35.91 -20.54 -24.92
N ASN A 270 35.02 -21.35 -25.52
CA ASN A 270 34.44 -22.49 -24.80
C ASN A 270 33.92 -23.55 -25.77
N THR A 271 34.82 -24.14 -26.55
CA THR A 271 34.61 -25.48 -27.18
C THR A 271 35.95 -26.20 -27.23
N ARG A 272 36.28 -26.84 -26.11
CA ARG A 272 37.02 -28.13 -26.05
C ARG A 272 36.80 -28.76 -24.66
#